data_97d40edb927da7b2e49c03ebe4e3d18e
#
_entry.id   97d40edb927da7b2e49c03ebe4e3d18e
#
_cell.length_a   1.000
_cell.length_b   1.000
_cell.length_c   1.000
_cell.angle_alpha   90.00
_cell.angle_beta   90.00
_cell.angle_gamma   90.00
#
_symmetry.space_group_name_H-M   'P 1'
#
loop_
_entity.id
_entity.type
_entity.pdbx_description
1 polymer ?
#
loop_
_entity_poly.entity_id
_entity_poly.type
_entity_poly.pdbx_seq_one_letter_code
_entity_poly.pdbx_strand_id
1 'polypeptide(L)'
;MVKPVSRPYSQYSLIALELLGQLVHEARVAKALTAADLAARAGISRALLARIERGDPGCSIGAVFEVATICGVSLFNQEQRQLTNYLAMHREKMTLLPKAVRTRVKGVKDDF
;
A
#
# COMPACT_ATOMS: atom_id res chain seq x y z
N MET A 1 -18.19 8.79 -21.33
CA MET A 1 -17.25 8.52 -20.27
C MET A 1 -17.93 7.83 -19.10
N VAL A 2 -17.31 6.80 -18.62
CA VAL A 2 -17.87 6.06 -17.51
C VAL A 2 -17.55 6.75 -16.22
N LYS A 3 -18.57 7.01 -15.44
CA LYS A 3 -18.38 7.61 -14.14
C LYS A 3 -17.79 6.57 -13.18
N PRO A 4 -16.79 6.92 -12.42
CA PRO A 4 -16.22 5.96 -11.47
C PRO A 4 -17.30 5.50 -10.50
N VAL A 5 -17.30 4.22 -10.24
CA VAL A 5 -18.21 3.64 -9.27
C VAL A 5 -17.64 3.91 -7.89
N SER A 6 -18.47 4.46 -7.03
CA SER A 6 -18.07 4.65 -5.66
C SER A 6 -17.94 3.29 -4.99
N ARG A 7 -16.81 3.04 -4.36
CA ARG A 7 -16.56 1.78 -3.69
C ARG A 7 -16.67 1.95 -2.19
N PRO A 8 -17.42 1.06 -1.54
CA PRO A 8 -17.51 1.13 -0.08
C PRO A 8 -16.27 0.45 0.53
N TYR A 9 -15.27 1.24 0.83
CA TYR A 9 -14.10 0.72 1.53
C TYR A 9 -14.44 0.53 2.99
N SER A 10 -13.87 -0.49 3.60
CA SER A 10 -14.06 -0.71 5.02
C SER A 10 -13.46 0.43 5.81
N GLN A 11 -14.01 0.66 6.99
CA GLN A 11 -13.51 1.70 7.88
C GLN A 11 -12.04 1.46 8.21
N TYR A 12 -11.68 0.21 8.42
CA TYR A 12 -10.29 -0.14 8.73
C TYR A 12 -9.35 0.30 7.61
N SER A 13 -9.73 0.04 6.35
CA SER A 13 -8.91 0.43 5.21
C SER A 13 -8.76 1.94 5.12
N LEU A 14 -9.85 2.67 5.34
CA LEU A 14 -9.80 4.11 5.25
C LEU A 14 -8.93 4.71 6.35
N ILE A 15 -9.00 4.15 7.55
CA ILE A 15 -8.16 4.60 8.66
C ILE A 15 -6.68 4.35 8.34
N ALA A 16 -6.36 3.18 7.80
CA ALA A 16 -4.97 2.85 7.46
C ALA A 16 -4.44 3.78 6.38
N LEU A 17 -5.26 4.09 5.38
CA LEU A 17 -4.85 4.99 4.31
C LEU A 17 -4.62 6.40 4.82
N GLU A 18 -5.50 6.86 5.67
CA GLU A 18 -5.36 8.20 6.23
C GLU A 18 -4.11 8.30 7.08
N LEU A 19 -3.86 7.30 7.91
CA LEU A 19 -2.66 7.31 8.75
C LEU A 19 -1.40 7.27 7.90
N LEU A 20 -1.35 6.41 6.89
CA LEU A 20 -0.18 6.35 6.03
C LEU A 20 0.06 7.68 5.33
N GLY A 21 -1.00 8.32 4.84
CA GLY A 21 -0.88 9.64 4.22
C GLY A 21 -0.33 10.68 5.18
N GLN A 22 -0.78 10.65 6.42
CA GLN A 22 -0.29 11.58 7.43
C GLN A 22 1.17 11.31 7.79
N LEU A 23 1.57 10.05 7.85
CA LEU A 23 2.97 9.71 8.12
C LEU A 23 3.88 10.21 7.00
N VAL A 24 3.44 10.08 5.76
CA VAL A 24 4.19 10.61 4.63
C VAL A 24 4.30 12.12 4.74
N HIS A 25 3.20 12.79 5.01
CA HIS A 25 3.17 14.25 5.14
C HIS A 25 4.10 14.72 6.25
N GLU A 26 4.01 14.10 7.39
CA GLU A 26 4.84 14.45 8.55
C GLU A 26 6.31 14.26 8.23
N ALA A 27 6.66 13.13 7.63
CA ALA A 27 8.05 12.84 7.31
C ALA A 27 8.59 13.79 6.24
N ARG A 28 7.76 14.15 5.26
CA ARG A 28 8.14 15.11 4.24
C ARG A 28 8.47 16.46 4.85
N VAL A 29 7.58 16.94 5.73
CA VAL A 29 7.78 18.23 6.38
C VAL A 29 9.04 18.20 7.25
N ALA A 30 9.25 17.11 7.99
CA ALA A 30 10.42 16.96 8.84
C ALA A 30 11.71 16.99 8.05
N LYS A 31 11.69 16.52 6.81
CA LYS A 31 12.85 16.55 5.93
C LYS A 31 12.97 17.85 5.13
N ALA A 32 12.09 18.79 5.39
CA ALA A 32 12.05 20.07 4.69
C ALA A 32 11.91 19.91 3.18
N LEU A 33 11.18 18.88 2.75
CA LEU A 33 10.89 18.67 1.33
C LEU A 33 9.57 19.33 1.00
N THR A 34 9.57 20.13 -0.07
CA THR A 34 8.31 20.66 -0.56
C THR A 34 7.54 19.57 -1.28
N ALA A 35 6.24 19.77 -1.46
CA ALA A 35 5.44 18.82 -2.23
C ALA A 35 5.99 18.68 -3.64
N ALA A 36 6.44 19.78 -4.25
CA ALA A 36 7.05 19.73 -5.58
C ALA A 36 8.32 18.86 -5.58
N ASP A 37 9.15 19.00 -4.57
CA ASP A 37 10.38 18.21 -4.47
C ASP A 37 10.07 16.72 -4.37
N LEU A 38 9.17 16.37 -3.49
CA LEU A 38 8.86 14.95 -3.30
C LEU A 38 8.20 14.36 -4.53
N ALA A 39 7.27 15.10 -5.13
CA ALA A 39 6.60 14.62 -6.34
C ALA A 39 7.61 14.40 -7.46
N ALA A 40 8.56 15.32 -7.62
CA ALA A 40 9.59 15.19 -8.65
C ALA A 40 10.46 13.96 -8.41
N ARG A 41 10.88 13.74 -7.15
CA ARG A 41 11.71 12.58 -6.81
C ARG A 41 10.98 11.27 -7.05
N ALA A 42 9.69 11.24 -6.76
CA ALA A 42 8.90 10.03 -6.93
C ALA A 42 8.40 9.84 -8.36
N GLY A 43 8.60 10.82 -9.21
CA GLY A 43 8.13 10.74 -10.59
C GLY A 43 6.62 10.81 -10.72
N ILE A 44 5.95 11.54 -9.85
CA ILE A 44 4.51 11.67 -9.88
C ILE A 44 4.11 13.14 -9.90
N SER A 45 2.85 13.41 -10.19
CA SER A 45 2.34 14.77 -10.17
C SER A 45 2.11 15.23 -8.72
N ARG A 46 2.12 16.55 -8.54
CA ARG A 46 1.80 17.10 -7.22
C ARG A 46 0.37 16.81 -6.84
N ALA A 47 -0.52 16.72 -7.83
CA ALA A 47 -1.91 16.39 -7.55
C ALA A 47 -2.03 14.97 -7.00
N LEU A 48 -1.29 14.02 -7.55
CA LEU A 48 -1.29 12.67 -7.03
C LEU A 48 -0.70 12.63 -5.62
N LEU A 49 0.39 13.34 -5.39
CA LEU A 49 0.97 13.40 -4.05
C LEU A 49 -0.03 13.96 -3.03
N ALA A 50 -0.76 15.01 -3.40
CA ALA A 50 -1.76 15.57 -2.50
C ALA A 50 -2.83 14.54 -2.15
N ARG A 51 -3.24 13.74 -3.13
CA ARG A 51 -4.22 12.68 -2.89
C ARG A 51 -3.67 11.61 -1.95
N ILE A 52 -2.39 11.24 -2.14
CA ILE A 52 -1.74 10.25 -1.28
C ILE A 52 -1.70 10.75 0.16
N GLU A 53 -1.33 12.02 0.36
CA GLU A 53 -1.23 12.57 1.71
C GLU A 53 -2.58 12.72 2.39
N ARG A 54 -3.66 12.76 1.59
CA ARG A 54 -5.02 12.77 2.15
C ARG A 54 -5.58 11.38 2.42
N GLY A 55 -4.85 10.34 2.03
CA GLY A 55 -5.33 8.97 2.22
C GLY A 55 -6.35 8.54 1.20
N ASP A 56 -6.30 9.12 0.00
CA ASP A 56 -7.24 8.76 -1.07
C ASP A 56 -7.03 7.31 -1.48
N PRO A 57 -8.07 6.47 -1.42
CA PRO A 57 -7.90 5.06 -1.74
C PRO A 57 -7.71 4.75 -3.22
N GLY A 58 -7.90 5.75 -4.10
CA GLY A 58 -7.75 5.55 -5.53
C GLY A 58 -6.35 5.75 -6.06
N CYS A 59 -5.33 5.86 -5.19
CA CYS A 59 -3.96 6.06 -5.63
C CYS A 59 -3.29 4.72 -5.93
N SER A 60 -2.37 4.73 -6.88
CA SER A 60 -1.63 3.51 -7.19
C SER A 60 -0.73 3.15 -6.00
N ILE A 61 -0.72 1.87 -5.66
CA ILE A 61 0.04 1.42 -4.50
C ILE A 61 1.54 1.63 -4.69
N GLY A 62 2.03 1.49 -5.92
CA GLY A 62 3.45 1.72 -6.19
C GLY A 62 3.85 3.15 -5.91
N ALA A 63 3.02 4.10 -6.31
CA ALA A 63 3.31 5.51 -6.05
C ALA A 63 3.30 5.79 -4.55
N VAL A 64 2.35 5.20 -3.83
CA VAL A 64 2.26 5.39 -2.38
C VAL A 64 3.53 4.85 -1.70
N PHE A 65 3.96 3.65 -2.08
CA PHE A 65 5.15 3.05 -1.50
C PHE A 65 6.39 3.85 -1.84
N GLU A 66 6.46 4.40 -3.04
CA GLU A 66 7.65 5.16 -3.44
C GLU A 66 7.79 6.43 -2.62
N VAL A 67 6.71 7.19 -2.45
CA VAL A 67 6.81 8.42 -1.64
C VAL A 67 7.09 8.09 -0.18
N ALA A 68 6.53 6.99 0.33
CA ALA A 68 6.81 6.57 1.70
C ALA A 68 8.29 6.23 1.86
N THR A 69 8.85 5.52 0.90
CA THR A 69 10.26 5.14 0.92
C THR A 69 11.18 6.35 0.89
N ILE A 70 10.90 7.31 -0.01
CA ILE A 70 11.71 8.52 -0.11
C ILE A 70 11.68 9.30 1.21
N CYS A 71 10.53 9.32 1.86
CA CYS A 71 10.39 10.03 3.12
C CYS A 71 10.92 9.25 4.32
N GLY A 72 11.33 8.01 4.14
CA GLY A 72 11.85 7.20 5.24
C GLY A 72 10.77 6.56 6.10
N VAL A 73 9.55 6.44 5.58
CA VAL A 73 8.48 5.74 6.30
C VAL A 73 8.64 4.24 6.05
N SER A 74 8.78 3.48 7.12
CA SER A 74 9.01 2.05 7.03
C SER A 74 7.74 1.34 6.57
N LEU A 75 7.89 0.49 5.55
CA LEU A 75 6.80 -0.33 5.06
C LEU A 75 6.78 -1.63 5.83
N PHE A 76 5.58 -2.08 6.20
CA PHE A 76 5.41 -3.28 7.02
C PHE A 76 6.20 -3.21 8.32
N ASN A 77 6.51 -2.01 8.75
CA ASN A 77 7.28 -1.77 9.98
C ASN A 77 8.64 -2.48 9.94
N GLN A 78 9.27 -2.54 8.75
CA GLN A 78 10.52 -3.26 8.53
C GLN A 78 11.50 -2.38 7.77
N GLU A 79 12.79 -2.52 8.08
CA GLU A 79 13.83 -1.93 7.25
C GLU A 79 14.02 -2.78 6.01
N GLN A 80 14.65 -2.19 4.99
CA GLN A 80 14.78 -2.86 3.70
C GLN A 80 15.45 -4.23 3.81
N ARG A 81 16.50 -4.34 4.60
CA ARG A 81 17.20 -5.61 4.76
C ARG A 81 16.27 -6.68 5.34
N GLN A 82 15.54 -6.31 6.37
CA GLN A 82 14.63 -7.24 7.02
C GLN A 82 13.50 -7.61 6.09
N LEU A 83 13.01 -6.65 5.32
CA LEU A 83 11.94 -6.89 4.38
C LEU A 83 12.40 -7.83 3.27
N THR A 84 13.64 -7.66 2.80
CA THR A 84 14.21 -8.56 1.79
C THR A 84 14.27 -9.99 2.31
N ASN A 85 14.72 -10.16 3.54
CA ASN A 85 14.79 -11.49 4.15
C ASN A 85 13.40 -12.09 4.34
N TYR A 86 12.46 -11.28 4.76
CA TYR A 86 11.09 -11.73 4.96
C TYR A 86 10.47 -12.17 3.64
N LEU A 87 10.73 -11.42 2.58
CA LEU A 87 10.24 -11.77 1.26
C LEU A 87 10.83 -13.09 0.78
N ALA A 88 12.15 -13.29 1.00
CA ALA A 88 12.79 -14.53 0.60
C ALA A 88 12.17 -15.73 1.29
N MET A 89 11.94 -15.62 2.60
CA MET A 89 11.31 -16.69 3.35
C MET A 89 9.89 -16.95 2.85
N HIS A 90 9.18 -15.89 2.53
CA HIS A 90 7.80 -16.01 2.09
C HIS A 90 7.70 -16.61 0.69
N ARG A 91 8.63 -16.27 -0.18
CA ARG A 91 8.68 -16.89 -1.51
C ARG A 91 8.83 -18.40 -1.40
N GLU A 92 9.70 -18.83 -0.51
CA GLU A 92 9.92 -20.26 -0.32
C GLU A 92 8.65 -20.92 0.19
N LYS A 93 7.99 -20.28 1.14
CA LYS A 93 6.74 -20.78 1.67
C LYS A 93 5.66 -20.88 0.57
N MET A 94 5.66 -19.93 -0.35
CA MET A 94 4.66 -19.91 -1.42
C MET A 94 4.80 -21.14 -2.35
N THR A 95 6.00 -21.67 -2.48
CA THR A 95 6.19 -22.86 -3.35
C THR A 95 5.50 -24.08 -2.78
N LEU A 96 5.17 -24.08 -1.50
CA LEU A 96 4.52 -25.21 -0.84
C LEU A 96 3.00 -25.14 -0.88
N LEU A 97 2.46 -24.02 -1.34
CA LEU A 97 1.02 -23.84 -1.36
C LEU A 97 0.43 -24.31 -2.69
N PRO A 98 -0.82 -24.77 -2.66
CA PRO A 98 -1.51 -25.11 -3.91
C PRO A 98 -1.63 -23.88 -4.80
N LYS A 99 -1.57 -24.08 -6.10
CA LYS A 99 -1.67 -22.97 -7.04
C LYS A 99 -3.06 -22.37 -7.10
N ALA A 100 -4.06 -23.14 -6.73
CA ALA A 100 -5.43 -22.67 -6.81
C ALA A 100 -6.22 -23.19 -5.62
N VAL A 101 -7.15 -22.37 -5.19
CA VAL A 101 -8.09 -22.78 -4.17
C VAL A 101 -9.16 -23.62 -4.82
N ARG A 102 -9.42 -24.80 -4.27
CA ARG A 102 -10.48 -25.65 -4.77
C ARG A 102 -11.75 -25.39 -4.01
N THR A 103 -12.79 -25.09 -4.75
CA THR A 103 -14.09 -24.92 -4.16
C THR A 103 -14.58 -26.26 -3.69
N ARG A 104 -15.10 -26.30 -2.48
CA ARG A 104 -15.61 -27.52 -1.94
C ARG A 104 -16.86 -27.94 -2.69
N VAL A 105 -16.92 -29.19 -3.07
CA VAL A 105 -18.09 -29.70 -3.76
C VAL A 105 -19.27 -29.63 -2.82
N LYS A 106 -20.39 -29.14 -3.37
CA LYS A 106 -21.59 -29.09 -2.61
C LYS A 106 -21.98 -30.48 -2.13
N GLY A 107 -22.41 -30.68 -1.03
CA GLY A 107 -22.71 -31.97 -0.49
C GLY A 107 -21.59 -32.58 0.30
N VAL A 108 -20.46 -32.09 0.07
CA VAL A 108 -19.40 -32.47 0.92
C VAL A 108 -19.56 -31.71 2.19
N LYS A 109 -20.25 -31.51 2.60
CA LYS A 109 -20.46 -30.76 3.54
C LYS A 109 -19.67 -30.54 4.37
N ASP A 110 -19.26 -30.25 4.46
CA ASP A 110 -18.47 -30.03 5.20
C ASP A 110 -18.64 -29.60 6.12
N ASP A 111 -19.03 -29.83 6.40
CA ASP A 111 -19.24 -29.42 7.25
C ASP A 111 -18.53 -29.30 7.93
N PHE A 112 -18.24 -29.08 8.00
CA PHE A 112 -17.53 -28.86 8.83
C PHE A 112 -17.79 -28.28 9.50
#